data_c239c30d299de1e5376a2b8630d09225
#
_entry.id   c239c30d299de1e5376a2b8630d09225
#
_cell.length_a   1.000
_cell.length_b   1.000
_cell.length_c   1.000
_cell.angle_alpha   90.00
_cell.angle_beta   90.00
_cell.angle_gamma   90.00
#
_symmetry.space_group_name_H-M   'P 1'
#
loop_
_entity.id
_entity.type
_entity.pdbx_description
1 polymer ?
#
loop_
_entity_poly.entity_id
_entity_poly.type
_entity_poly.pdbx_seq_one_letter_code
_entity_poly.pdbx_strand_id
1 'polypeptide(L)'
;MKKVIIMSLALLVAGAASVRAADVKENWEKSCSKCHGPDGKGKTKMGEKLRVKDYTEAKVQEELKDDKMTKAIKDGVKDGDKTKMKGFGDALSDDEIKALVKFIRDFKK
;
A
#
# COMPACT_ATOMS: atom_id res chain seq x y z
N MET A 1 -57.45 14.35 -14.02
CA MET A 1 -56.06 14.35 -14.52
C MET A 1 -55.12 13.89 -13.42
N LYS A 2 -54.56 12.72 -13.60
CA LYS A 2 -53.58 12.21 -12.63
C LYS A 2 -52.23 12.77 -13.00
N LYS A 3 -51.65 13.59 -12.10
CA LYS A 3 -50.27 14.02 -12.25
C LYS A 3 -49.37 12.87 -11.84
N VAL A 4 -48.62 12.36 -12.82
CA VAL A 4 -47.58 11.36 -12.51
C VAL A 4 -46.37 12.15 -12.06
N ILE A 5 -46.07 12.10 -10.76
CA ILE A 5 -44.82 12.64 -10.23
C ILE A 5 -43.81 11.55 -10.42
N ILE A 6 -42.98 11.70 -11.43
CA ILE A 6 -41.80 10.87 -11.61
C ILE A 6 -40.79 11.39 -10.59
N MET A 7 -40.66 10.72 -9.45
CA MET A 7 -39.54 10.92 -8.56
C MET A 7 -38.34 10.29 -9.23
N SER A 8 -37.52 11.12 -9.84
CA SER A 8 -36.20 10.69 -10.27
C SER A 8 -35.40 10.38 -9.02
N LEU A 9 -35.25 9.10 -8.72
CA LEU A 9 -34.34 8.65 -7.69
C LEU A 9 -32.94 8.87 -8.24
N ALA A 10 -32.33 10.03 -7.90
CA ALA A 10 -30.93 10.25 -8.15
C ALA A 10 -30.18 9.27 -7.24
N LEU A 11 -29.69 8.18 -7.85
CA LEU A 11 -28.79 7.26 -7.16
C LEU A 11 -27.48 7.99 -6.95
N LEU A 12 -27.35 8.60 -5.79
CA LEU A 12 -26.08 9.18 -5.36
C LEU A 12 -25.19 7.99 -5.01
N VAL A 13 -24.45 7.49 -5.98
CA VAL A 13 -23.35 6.59 -5.71
C VAL A 13 -22.24 7.45 -5.08
N ALA A 14 -22.27 7.60 -3.76
CA ALA A 14 -21.12 8.03 -3.02
C ALA A 14 -20.10 6.90 -3.14
N GLY A 15 -19.38 6.88 -4.26
CA GLY A 15 -18.27 5.98 -4.46
C GLY A 15 -17.19 6.35 -3.48
N ALA A 16 -17.04 5.56 -2.39
CA ALA A 16 -15.75 5.47 -1.76
C ALA A 16 -14.77 5.16 -2.90
N ALA A 17 -13.77 6.05 -3.11
CA ALA A 17 -12.77 5.84 -4.15
C ALA A 17 -12.08 4.49 -3.88
N SER A 18 -12.54 3.44 -4.54
CA SER A 18 -11.90 2.14 -4.45
C SER A 18 -10.55 2.23 -5.17
N VAL A 19 -9.48 1.91 -4.47
CA VAL A 19 -8.14 1.85 -5.04
C VAL A 19 -8.11 0.64 -5.98
N ARG A 20 -7.85 0.89 -7.23
CA ARG A 20 -7.77 -0.17 -8.24
C ARG A 20 -6.46 -0.95 -8.09
N ALA A 21 -6.48 -2.24 -8.42
CA ALA A 21 -5.30 -3.08 -8.41
C ALA A 21 -4.16 -2.51 -9.28
N ALA A 22 -4.48 -1.90 -10.43
CA ALA A 22 -3.52 -1.23 -11.30
C ALA A 22 -2.85 -0.04 -10.61
N ASP A 23 -3.62 0.75 -9.83
CA ASP A 23 -3.10 1.92 -9.10
C ASP A 23 -2.18 1.50 -7.96
N VAL A 24 -2.50 0.41 -7.27
CA VAL A 24 -1.66 -0.17 -6.20
C VAL A 24 -0.33 -0.63 -6.77
N LYS A 25 -0.36 -1.33 -7.88
CA LYS A 25 0.84 -1.78 -8.58
C LYS A 25 1.71 -0.61 -9.02
N GLU A 26 1.10 0.43 -9.56
CA GLU A 26 1.80 1.65 -9.95
C GLU A 26 2.46 2.33 -8.75
N ASN A 27 1.75 2.46 -7.63
CA ASN A 27 2.29 3.02 -6.39
C ASN A 27 3.48 2.19 -5.89
N TRP A 28 3.38 0.88 -5.96
CA TRP A 28 4.49 -0.02 -5.60
C TRP A 28 5.70 0.22 -6.49
N GLU A 29 5.51 0.24 -7.79
CA GLU A 29 6.59 0.44 -8.76
C GLU A 29 7.27 1.80 -8.61
N LYS A 30 6.50 2.86 -8.38
CA LYS A 30 7.02 4.23 -8.21
C LYS A 30 7.73 4.46 -6.89
N SER A 31 7.20 3.93 -5.80
CA SER A 31 7.58 4.36 -4.46
C SER A 31 8.28 3.28 -3.64
N CYS A 32 8.11 2.02 -3.97
CA CYS A 32 8.54 0.90 -3.12
C CYS A 32 9.57 -0.01 -3.80
N SER A 33 9.42 -0.24 -5.10
CA SER A 33 10.20 -1.26 -5.81
C SER A 33 11.69 -0.97 -5.90
N LYS A 34 12.11 0.28 -5.79
CA LYS A 34 13.53 0.64 -5.81
C LYS A 34 14.33 -0.06 -4.70
N CYS A 35 13.72 -0.23 -3.55
CA CYS A 35 14.31 -0.96 -2.42
C CYS A 35 13.78 -2.39 -2.33
N HIS A 36 12.46 -2.53 -2.33
CA HIS A 36 11.79 -3.82 -2.10
C HIS A 36 11.75 -4.75 -3.33
N GLY A 37 12.04 -4.22 -4.51
CA GLY A 37 11.97 -4.95 -5.76
C GLY A 37 10.54 -5.09 -6.31
N PRO A 38 10.39 -5.33 -7.62
CA PRO A 38 9.09 -5.54 -8.22
C PRO A 38 8.42 -6.83 -7.74
N ASP A 39 9.21 -7.78 -7.26
CA ASP A 39 8.80 -9.09 -6.73
C ASP A 39 8.72 -9.15 -5.20
N GLY A 40 9.00 -8.05 -4.51
CA GLY A 40 8.97 -7.97 -3.04
C GLY A 40 10.10 -8.69 -2.33
N LYS A 41 11.10 -9.17 -3.03
CA LYS A 41 12.21 -9.94 -2.45
C LYS A 41 13.31 -9.08 -1.82
N GLY A 42 13.32 -7.78 -2.09
CA GLY A 42 14.34 -6.87 -1.57
C GLY A 42 15.73 -7.07 -2.17
N LYS A 43 15.83 -7.81 -3.26
CA LYS A 43 17.11 -8.08 -3.96
C LYS A 43 17.46 -6.98 -4.94
N THR A 44 17.49 -5.77 -4.46
CA THR A 44 17.94 -4.59 -5.19
C THR A 44 19.19 -4.05 -4.52
N LYS A 45 19.92 -3.19 -5.21
CA LYS A 45 21.11 -2.57 -4.63
C LYS A 45 20.80 -1.82 -3.33
N MET A 46 19.72 -1.03 -3.33
CA MET A 46 19.30 -0.29 -2.13
C MET A 46 18.67 -1.22 -1.09
N GLY A 47 17.92 -2.23 -1.52
CA GLY A 47 17.33 -3.20 -0.61
C GLY A 47 18.36 -3.99 0.17
N GLU A 48 19.43 -4.42 -0.48
CA GLU A 48 20.54 -5.11 0.18
C GLU A 48 21.29 -4.18 1.14
N LYS A 49 21.54 -2.95 0.73
CA LYS A 49 22.20 -1.93 1.55
C LYS A 49 21.41 -1.62 2.83
N LEU A 50 20.09 -1.52 2.71
CA LEU A 50 19.18 -1.20 3.82
C LEU A 50 18.67 -2.44 4.54
N ARG A 51 19.01 -3.63 4.07
CA ARG A 51 18.61 -4.92 4.65
C ARG A 51 17.10 -5.08 4.75
N VAL A 52 16.40 -4.73 3.66
CA VAL A 52 14.95 -4.95 3.58
C VAL A 52 14.64 -6.44 3.49
N LYS A 53 13.50 -6.83 4.05
CA LYS A 53 13.11 -8.23 4.14
C LYS A 53 12.50 -8.74 2.84
N ASP A 54 12.54 -10.04 2.65
CA ASP A 54 11.89 -10.73 1.53
C ASP A 54 10.45 -11.04 1.89
N TYR A 55 9.51 -10.35 1.24
CA TYR A 55 8.09 -10.50 1.51
C TYR A 55 7.45 -11.76 0.91
N THR A 56 8.19 -12.52 0.12
CA THR A 56 7.72 -13.83 -0.38
C THR A 56 7.82 -14.93 0.68
N GLU A 57 8.61 -14.71 1.72
CA GLU A 57 8.82 -15.68 2.79
C GLU A 57 7.68 -15.68 3.82
N ALA A 58 7.11 -16.85 4.09
CA ALA A 58 6.03 -17.02 5.05
C ALA A 58 6.39 -16.51 6.45
N LYS A 59 7.62 -16.79 6.90
CA LYS A 59 8.11 -16.35 8.21
C LYS A 59 8.13 -14.82 8.33
N VAL A 60 8.57 -14.13 7.30
CA VAL A 60 8.57 -12.67 7.25
C VAL A 60 7.13 -12.14 7.34
N GLN A 61 6.21 -12.74 6.58
CA GLN A 61 4.80 -12.36 6.61
C GLN A 61 4.16 -12.57 8.00
N GLU A 62 4.51 -13.62 8.70
CA GLU A 62 4.02 -13.88 10.06
C GLU A 62 4.52 -12.86 11.08
N GLU A 63 5.76 -12.43 10.95
CA GLU A 63 6.38 -11.44 11.84
C GLU A 63 5.84 -10.03 11.62
N LEU A 64 5.41 -9.73 10.39
CA LEU A 64 4.88 -8.42 10.02
C LEU A 64 3.40 -8.32 10.35
N LYS A 65 3.05 -7.44 11.29
CA LYS A 65 1.66 -7.13 11.62
C LYS A 65 1.14 -6.00 10.73
N ASP A 66 -0.15 -6.05 10.39
CA ASP A 66 -0.76 -5.07 9.48
C ASP A 66 -0.64 -3.64 10.00
N ASP A 67 -0.85 -3.42 11.31
CA ASP A 67 -0.69 -2.11 11.94
C ASP A 67 0.74 -1.60 11.88
N LYS A 68 1.71 -2.47 12.01
CA LYS A 68 3.14 -2.16 11.90
C LYS A 68 3.52 -1.78 10.47
N MET A 69 3.02 -2.52 9.49
CA MET A 69 3.23 -2.18 8.07
C MET A 69 2.58 -0.86 7.71
N THR A 70 1.36 -0.63 8.14
CA THR A 70 0.64 0.62 7.92
C THR A 70 1.42 1.80 8.49
N LYS A 71 1.89 1.68 9.72
CA LYS A 71 2.70 2.72 10.37
C LYS A 71 4.03 2.95 9.62
N ALA A 72 4.71 1.90 9.21
CA ALA A 72 5.97 2.01 8.47
C ALA A 72 5.79 2.74 7.14
N ILE A 73 4.71 2.46 6.40
CA ILE A 73 4.42 3.14 5.14
C ILE A 73 4.05 4.60 5.40
N LYS A 74 3.23 4.87 6.39
CA LYS A 74 2.74 6.21 6.71
C LYS A 74 3.83 7.13 7.26
N ASP A 75 4.55 6.65 8.25
CA ASP A 75 5.51 7.44 9.03
C ASP A 75 6.98 7.20 8.63
N GLY A 76 7.23 6.14 7.89
CA GLY A 76 8.59 5.72 7.56
C GLY A 76 9.24 4.90 8.66
N VAL A 77 10.48 4.52 8.43
CA VAL A 77 11.29 3.73 9.36
C VAL A 77 12.62 4.46 9.58
N LYS A 78 12.95 4.68 10.83
CA LYS A 78 14.22 5.28 11.24
C LYS A 78 15.02 4.31 12.10
N ASP A 79 16.33 4.40 11.97
CA ASP A 79 17.30 3.75 12.85
C ASP A 79 18.19 4.86 13.44
N GLY A 80 17.86 5.30 14.66
CA GLY A 80 18.44 6.52 15.22
C GLY A 80 18.11 7.73 14.35
N ASP A 81 19.13 8.47 13.92
CA ASP A 81 18.96 9.63 13.04
C ASP A 81 18.88 9.28 11.56
N LYS A 82 19.11 8.02 11.23
CA LYS A 82 19.13 7.55 9.84
C LYS A 82 17.75 7.12 9.39
N THR A 83 17.28 7.69 8.29
CA THR A 83 16.03 7.25 7.64
C THR A 83 16.29 6.04 6.76
N LYS A 84 15.76 4.88 7.15
CA LYS A 84 15.83 3.65 6.37
C LYS A 84 14.73 3.57 5.31
N MET A 85 13.54 4.03 5.64
CA MET A 85 12.40 4.11 4.75
C MET A 85 11.70 5.44 4.95
N LYS A 86 11.45 6.14 3.85
CA LYS A 86 10.68 7.39 3.85
C LYS A 86 9.21 7.12 4.18
N GLY A 87 8.57 8.01 4.92
CA GLY A 87 7.13 7.99 5.14
C GLY A 87 6.36 8.53 3.94
N PHE A 88 5.20 7.95 3.67
CA PHE A 88 4.33 8.32 2.53
C PHE A 88 2.96 8.85 2.97
N GLY A 89 2.79 9.17 4.25
CA GLY A 89 1.52 9.63 4.79
C GLY A 89 0.96 10.90 4.13
N ASP A 90 1.83 11.76 3.61
CA ASP A 90 1.42 12.98 2.88
C ASP A 90 1.13 12.73 1.39
N ALA A 91 1.72 11.68 0.82
CA ALA A 91 1.62 11.36 -0.60
C ALA A 91 0.54 10.32 -0.91
N LEU A 92 0.21 9.47 0.04
CA LEU A 92 -0.75 8.37 -0.11
C LEU A 92 -1.90 8.53 0.87
N SER A 93 -3.12 8.25 0.40
CA SER A 93 -4.29 8.18 1.27
C SER A 93 -4.25 6.94 2.17
N ASP A 94 -5.05 6.93 3.22
CA ASP A 94 -5.17 5.78 4.11
C ASP A 94 -5.65 4.54 3.34
N ASP A 95 -6.55 4.70 2.37
CA ASP A 95 -7.02 3.60 1.52
C ASP A 95 -5.92 3.06 0.60
N GLU A 96 -5.08 3.94 0.05
CA GLU A 96 -3.93 3.54 -0.76
C GLU A 96 -2.89 2.78 0.08
N ILE A 97 -2.64 3.22 1.30
CA ILE A 97 -1.74 2.53 2.24
C ILE A 97 -2.29 1.14 2.59
N LYS A 98 -3.58 1.05 2.88
CA LYS A 98 -4.26 -0.22 3.16
C LYS A 98 -4.16 -1.19 1.99
N ALA A 99 -4.33 -0.68 0.77
CA ALA A 99 -4.18 -1.46 -0.44
C ALA A 99 -2.74 -1.95 -0.65
N LEU A 100 -1.75 -1.15 -0.30
CA LEU A 100 -0.34 -1.54 -0.34
C LEU A 100 -0.02 -2.64 0.68
N VAL A 101 -0.58 -2.58 1.87
CA VAL A 101 -0.43 -3.65 2.88
C VAL A 101 -0.95 -4.97 2.31
N LYS A 102 -2.11 -4.98 1.68
CA LYS A 102 -2.65 -6.15 1.00
C LYS A 102 -1.74 -6.63 -0.13
N PHE A 103 -1.22 -5.71 -0.93
CA PHE A 103 -0.29 -6.00 -2.02
C PHE A 103 0.97 -6.72 -1.49
N ILE A 104 1.51 -6.24 -0.38
CA ILE A 104 2.65 -6.87 0.30
C ILE A 104 2.30 -8.29 0.77
N ARG A 105 1.11 -8.49 1.33
CA ARG A 105 0.64 -9.81 1.75
C ARG A 105 0.55 -10.79 0.59
N ASP A 106 0.18 -10.30 -0.59
CA ASP A 106 0.03 -11.13 -1.78
C ASP A 106 1.36 -11.62 -2.39
N PHE A 107 2.50 -11.09 -1.93
CA PHE A 107 3.82 -11.63 -2.30
C PHE A 107 4.11 -12.98 -1.66
N LYS A 108 3.41 -13.37 -0.62
CA LYS A 108 3.61 -14.65 0.05
C LYS A 108 3.48 -15.82 -0.93
N LYS A 109 4.47 -16.65 -0.96
CA LYS A 109 4.46 -17.90 -1.73
C LYS A 109 4.02 -19.09 -0.92
#